data_7e28a06639b821243926e6a4bacfb398
#
_entry.id   7e28a06639b821243926e6a4bacfb398
#
_cell.length_a   1.000
_cell.length_b   1.000
_cell.length_c   1.000
_cell.angle_alpha   90.00
_cell.angle_beta   90.00
_cell.angle_gamma   90.00
#
_symmetry.space_group_name_H-M   'P 1'
#
loop_
_entity.id
_entity.type
_entity.pdbx_description
1 polymer ?
#
loop_
_entity_poly.entity_id
_entity_poly.type
_entity_poly.pdbx_seq_one_letter_code
_entity_poly.pdbx_strand_id
1 'polypeptide(L)'
;MNLQDHAGDIIRKARAMTDIPVETAAQAAGLTPDELAGLEETGVAPRKVNFKAVAQLVGVDGSKLEAVAGGWLPAARDLGLWRELRVVTTASQGMAVNCYLVWDEISREAALFDTGWDADPLFRLIQENDLQLRHLFITHSHHDHIAGVAAVKERFPKLRIHSGSRGAPADQRILANAFIHLGSLRLTNRETPGHSEDGLTYIIGNWPEDTPYVAIVGDALFAGSIGRGNLSWDLARQKVREQILSLPSDTLICPGHGPVTTVAEEKEHNPFF
;
A
#
# COMPACT_ATOMS: atom_id res chain seq x y z
N MET A 1 1.35 -5.90 15.50
CA MET A 1 1.34 -5.44 14.10
C MET A 1 2.13 -4.15 14.09
N ASN A 2 3.05 -3.95 13.16
CA ASN A 2 3.90 -2.75 13.10
C ASN A 2 3.57 -1.96 11.85
N LEU A 3 3.73 -0.63 11.88
CA LEU A 3 3.72 0.19 10.67
C LEU A 3 4.83 -0.24 9.72
N GLN A 4 4.66 0.05 8.42
CA GLN A 4 5.73 -0.12 7.44
C GLN A 4 6.90 0.82 7.73
N ASP A 5 6.60 2.06 8.09
CA ASP A 5 7.58 3.09 8.38
C ASP A 5 7.43 3.58 9.83
N HIS A 6 8.50 3.66 10.56
CA HIS A 6 8.57 4.39 11.83
C HIS A 6 8.85 5.89 11.58
N ALA A 7 8.77 6.71 12.62
CA ALA A 7 8.94 8.16 12.49
C ALA A 7 10.29 8.57 11.85
N GLY A 8 11.36 7.82 12.12
CA GLY A 8 12.67 8.03 11.50
C GLY A 8 12.66 7.74 10.00
N ASP A 9 11.98 6.68 9.54
CA ASP A 9 11.80 6.40 8.10
C ASP A 9 11.05 7.51 7.40
N ILE A 10 10.00 8.05 8.04
CA ILE A 10 9.21 9.17 7.51
C ILE A 10 10.09 10.41 7.34
N ILE A 11 10.91 10.75 8.34
CA ILE A 11 11.85 11.88 8.27
C ILE A 11 12.86 11.64 7.14
N ARG A 12 13.51 10.47 7.10
CA ARG A 12 14.49 10.10 6.08
C ARG A 12 13.91 10.19 4.67
N LYS A 13 12.71 9.64 4.49
CA LYS A 13 11.99 9.65 3.22
C LYS A 13 11.69 11.07 2.79
N ALA A 14 11.07 11.88 3.65
CA ALA A 14 10.67 13.25 3.34
C ALA A 14 11.89 14.12 3.03
N ARG A 15 12.98 14.09 3.85
CA ARG A 15 14.17 14.90 3.58
C ARG A 15 14.91 14.47 2.32
N ALA A 16 14.98 13.16 2.02
CA ALA A 16 15.62 12.67 0.81
C ALA A 16 14.85 13.08 -0.46
N MET A 17 13.51 13.12 -0.39
CA MET A 17 12.67 13.54 -1.51
C MET A 17 12.64 15.07 -1.71
N THR A 18 13.15 15.85 -0.75
CA THR A 18 13.23 17.31 -0.80
C THR A 18 14.67 17.83 -0.77
N ASP A 19 15.66 16.95 -0.97
CA ASP A 19 17.09 17.23 -0.99
C ASP A 19 17.61 17.97 0.26
N ILE A 20 17.01 17.68 1.44
CA ILE A 20 17.42 18.28 2.71
C ILE A 20 18.59 17.48 3.29
N PRO A 21 19.77 18.12 3.54
CA PRO A 21 20.92 17.48 4.13
C PRO A 21 20.64 16.94 5.54
N VAL A 22 21.31 15.85 5.92
CA VAL A 22 21.16 15.24 7.25
C VAL A 22 21.51 16.21 8.37
N GLU A 23 22.55 17.05 8.18
CA GLU A 23 23.00 18.05 9.14
C GLU A 23 21.91 19.08 9.45
N THR A 24 21.23 19.56 8.40
CA THR A 24 20.14 20.53 8.54
C THR A 24 18.93 19.92 9.25
N ALA A 25 18.56 18.70 8.90
CA ALA A 25 17.46 17.98 9.54
C ALA A 25 17.80 17.63 11.01
N ALA A 26 19.03 17.22 11.29
CA ALA A 26 19.50 16.95 12.64
C ALA A 26 19.44 18.20 13.54
N GLN A 27 19.89 19.34 13.03
CA GLN A 27 19.80 20.60 13.75
C GLN A 27 18.34 20.96 14.08
N ALA A 28 17.42 20.81 13.12
CA ALA A 28 15.99 21.06 13.36
C ALA A 28 15.41 20.07 14.39
N ALA A 29 15.79 18.81 14.33
CA ALA A 29 15.38 17.77 15.27
C ALA A 29 15.98 17.96 16.69
N GLY A 30 16.99 18.81 16.86
CA GLY A 30 17.76 18.97 18.10
C GLY A 30 18.71 17.81 18.38
N LEU A 31 19.17 17.13 17.32
CA LEU A 31 20.04 15.96 17.34
C LEU A 31 21.40 16.28 16.69
N THR A 32 22.38 15.42 16.89
CA THR A 32 23.57 15.38 16.02
C THR A 32 23.23 14.61 14.73
N PRO A 33 24.03 14.75 13.65
CA PRO A 33 23.85 13.96 12.43
C PRO A 33 23.83 12.45 12.66
N ASP A 34 24.72 11.93 13.51
CA ASP A 34 24.80 10.51 13.86
C ASP A 34 23.56 10.04 14.65
N GLU A 35 23.07 10.87 15.58
CA GLU A 35 21.83 10.58 16.32
C GLU A 35 20.60 10.57 15.40
N LEU A 36 20.52 11.49 14.44
CA LEU A 36 19.44 11.47 13.44
C LEU A 36 19.56 10.24 12.54
N ALA A 37 20.76 9.91 12.06
CA ALA A 37 20.96 8.71 11.24
C ALA A 37 20.53 7.43 12.02
N GLY A 38 20.86 7.33 13.30
CA GLY A 38 20.39 6.24 14.16
C GLY A 38 18.87 6.19 14.31
N LEU A 39 18.20 7.33 14.48
CA LEU A 39 16.75 7.42 14.48
C LEU A 39 16.15 6.99 13.12
N GLU A 40 16.74 7.43 12.02
CA GLU A 40 16.31 7.09 10.66
C GLU A 40 16.52 5.60 10.31
N GLU A 41 17.45 4.93 10.97
CA GLU A 41 17.72 3.51 10.76
C GLU A 41 16.88 2.61 11.67
N THR A 42 16.68 3.00 12.91
CA THR A 42 16.15 2.10 13.96
C THR A 42 14.77 2.52 14.48
N GLY A 43 14.32 3.73 14.19
CA GLY A 43 13.11 4.32 14.80
C GLY A 43 13.30 4.75 16.26
N VAL A 44 14.48 4.53 16.86
CA VAL A 44 14.73 4.80 18.28
C VAL A 44 15.52 6.09 18.44
N ALA A 45 14.95 7.05 19.17
CA ALA A 45 15.64 8.28 19.50
C ALA A 45 16.48 8.13 20.77
N PRO A 46 17.75 8.58 20.78
CA PRO A 46 18.61 8.49 21.98
C PRO A 46 18.21 9.52 23.06
N ARG A 47 17.47 10.55 22.67
CA ARG A 47 16.97 11.63 23.54
C ARG A 47 15.74 12.29 22.92
N LYS A 48 15.19 13.30 23.59
CA LYS A 48 14.00 14.02 23.11
C LYS A 48 14.26 14.64 21.73
N VAL A 49 13.38 14.37 20.77
CA VAL A 49 13.38 14.89 19.39
C VAL A 49 12.40 16.04 19.27
N ASN A 50 12.78 17.08 18.55
CA ASN A 50 11.87 18.15 18.15
C ASN A 50 11.16 17.76 16.82
N PHE A 51 10.20 16.85 16.92
CA PHE A 51 9.44 16.37 15.75
C PHE A 51 8.73 17.50 14.99
N LYS A 52 8.24 18.52 15.68
CA LYS A 52 7.54 19.65 15.04
C LYS A 52 8.48 20.45 14.13
N ALA A 53 9.69 20.75 14.61
CA ALA A 53 10.64 21.54 13.82
C ALA A 53 11.18 20.76 12.62
N VAL A 54 11.55 19.48 12.80
CA VAL A 54 12.02 18.66 11.67
C VAL A 54 10.88 18.39 10.68
N ALA A 55 9.66 18.15 11.13
CA ALA A 55 8.48 17.97 10.27
C ALA A 55 8.21 19.20 9.40
N GLN A 56 8.23 20.40 10.00
CA GLN A 56 8.08 21.64 9.26
C GLN A 56 9.17 21.80 8.18
N LEU A 57 10.41 21.45 8.50
CA LEU A 57 11.53 21.52 7.56
C LEU A 57 11.34 20.58 6.37
N VAL A 58 10.92 19.31 6.63
CA VAL A 58 10.78 18.29 5.58
C VAL A 58 9.39 18.27 4.93
N GLY A 59 8.50 19.20 5.30
CA GLY A 59 7.20 19.40 4.67
C GLY A 59 6.13 18.34 5.03
N VAL A 60 6.12 17.86 6.29
CA VAL A 60 5.10 16.95 6.84
C VAL A 60 4.43 17.54 8.07
N ASP A 61 3.30 16.97 8.51
CA ASP A 61 2.60 17.40 9.73
C ASP A 61 3.33 16.93 10.99
N GLY A 62 3.74 17.88 11.84
CA GLY A 62 4.51 17.60 13.05
C GLY A 62 3.72 16.89 14.14
N SER A 63 2.42 17.15 14.26
CA SER A 63 1.58 16.52 15.29
C SER A 63 1.30 15.06 14.94
N LYS A 64 1.06 14.78 13.65
CA LYS A 64 0.89 13.42 13.16
C LYS A 64 2.20 12.62 13.22
N LEU A 65 3.34 13.27 12.92
CA LEU A 65 4.67 12.65 13.07
C LEU A 65 4.97 12.30 14.55
N GLU A 66 4.62 13.19 15.49
CA GLU A 66 4.71 12.91 16.93
C GLU A 66 3.82 11.73 17.34
N ALA A 67 2.60 11.61 16.78
CA ALA A 67 1.71 10.49 17.05
C ALA A 67 2.31 9.16 16.57
N VAL A 68 2.88 9.12 15.36
CA VAL A 68 3.59 7.94 14.85
C VAL A 68 4.78 7.58 15.74
N ALA A 69 5.60 8.57 16.14
CA ALA A 69 6.70 8.37 17.07
C ALA A 69 6.25 7.87 18.44
N GLY A 70 5.05 8.26 18.86
CA GLY A 70 4.38 7.81 20.10
C GLY A 70 3.75 6.41 20.00
N GLY A 71 3.86 5.74 18.86
CA GLY A 71 3.34 4.38 18.65
C GLY A 71 1.90 4.33 18.13
N TRP A 72 1.44 5.38 17.43
CA TRP A 72 0.15 5.31 16.76
C TRP A 72 0.10 4.13 15.79
N LEU A 73 -1.01 3.42 15.82
CA LEU A 73 -1.37 2.34 14.89
C LEU A 73 -2.81 2.53 14.43
N PRO A 74 -3.17 2.13 13.20
CA PRO A 74 -4.56 2.09 12.79
C PRO A 74 -5.35 1.16 13.70
N ALA A 75 -6.64 1.42 13.85
CA ALA A 75 -7.52 0.59 14.65
C ALA A 75 -7.51 -0.85 14.14
N ALA A 76 -7.48 -1.82 15.05
CA ALA A 76 -7.63 -3.22 14.67
C ALA A 76 -8.98 -3.43 13.95
N ARG A 77 -8.94 -3.95 12.73
CA ARG A 77 -10.13 -4.18 11.90
C ARG A 77 -10.50 -5.65 11.91
N ASP A 78 -11.79 -5.89 12.14
CA ASP A 78 -12.36 -7.21 11.86
C ASP A 78 -12.62 -7.31 10.34
N LEU A 79 -11.74 -8.01 9.63
CA LEU A 79 -11.90 -8.25 8.19
C LEU A 79 -13.05 -9.24 7.91
N GLY A 80 -13.70 -9.81 8.93
CA GLY A 80 -14.89 -10.64 8.79
C GLY A 80 -16.09 -9.92 8.19
N LEU A 81 -16.10 -8.58 8.18
CA LEU A 81 -17.08 -7.78 7.42
C LEU A 81 -16.94 -8.00 5.90
N TRP A 82 -15.72 -8.23 5.41
CA TRP A 82 -15.44 -8.59 4.03
C TRP A 82 -15.08 -10.08 3.99
N ARG A 83 -16.10 -10.94 4.09
CA ARG A 83 -15.92 -12.41 4.20
C ARG A 83 -15.12 -13.01 3.04
N GLU A 84 -15.18 -12.37 1.88
CA GLU A 84 -14.55 -12.76 0.63
C GLU A 84 -13.23 -12.02 0.35
N LEU A 85 -12.62 -11.40 1.36
CA LEU A 85 -11.31 -10.80 1.32
C LEU A 85 -10.34 -11.55 2.23
N ARG A 86 -9.17 -11.89 1.71
CA ARG A 86 -8.04 -12.40 2.51
C ARG A 86 -6.77 -11.64 2.20
N VAL A 87 -6.05 -11.32 3.26
CA VAL A 87 -4.69 -10.78 3.19
C VAL A 87 -3.72 -11.94 3.35
N VAL A 88 -2.77 -12.07 2.43
CA VAL A 88 -1.68 -13.05 2.50
C VAL A 88 -0.38 -12.28 2.51
N THR A 89 0.34 -12.35 3.61
CA THR A 89 1.64 -11.71 3.73
C THR A 89 2.72 -12.75 3.47
N THR A 90 3.60 -12.46 2.51
CA THR A 90 4.79 -13.27 2.22
C THR A 90 6.03 -12.44 2.52
N ALA A 91 7.15 -13.09 2.82
CA ALA A 91 8.37 -12.39 3.17
C ALA A 91 9.60 -13.06 2.55
N SER A 92 10.55 -12.23 2.13
CA SER A 92 11.88 -12.65 1.70
C SER A 92 12.92 -11.63 2.12
N GLN A 93 14.07 -12.10 2.59
CA GLN A 93 15.21 -11.25 3.01
C GLN A 93 14.81 -10.12 3.99
N GLY A 94 13.86 -10.39 4.90
CA GLY A 94 13.38 -9.42 5.88
C GLY A 94 12.34 -8.42 5.37
N MET A 95 11.95 -8.48 4.10
CA MET A 95 10.92 -7.63 3.51
C MET A 95 9.62 -8.42 3.39
N ALA A 96 8.57 -7.95 4.05
CA ALA A 96 7.22 -8.51 3.98
C ALA A 96 6.37 -7.71 2.98
N VAL A 97 5.56 -8.41 2.19
CA VAL A 97 4.63 -7.82 1.22
C VAL A 97 3.26 -8.48 1.34
N ASN A 98 2.21 -7.70 1.20
CA ASN A 98 0.83 -8.14 1.25
C ASN A 98 0.30 -8.40 -0.17
N CYS A 99 -0.36 -9.54 -0.32
CA CYS A 99 -1.19 -9.87 -1.46
C CYS A 99 -2.64 -10.00 -0.99
N TYR A 100 -3.57 -9.77 -1.88
CA TYR A 100 -4.98 -9.81 -1.52
C TYR A 100 -5.72 -10.76 -2.45
N LEU A 101 -6.48 -11.68 -1.87
CA LEU A 101 -7.37 -12.58 -2.60
C LEU A 101 -8.81 -12.14 -2.31
N VAL A 102 -9.56 -11.87 -3.37
CA VAL A 102 -10.96 -11.45 -3.32
C VAL A 102 -11.77 -12.39 -4.19
N TRP A 103 -12.98 -12.75 -3.75
CA TRP A 103 -13.87 -13.59 -4.55
C TRP A 103 -15.34 -13.22 -4.38
N ASP A 104 -16.15 -13.61 -5.31
CA ASP A 104 -17.59 -13.55 -5.19
C ASP A 104 -18.14 -14.79 -4.47
N GLU A 105 -18.95 -14.58 -3.45
CA GLU A 105 -19.45 -15.66 -2.57
C GLU A 105 -20.23 -16.75 -3.35
N ILE A 106 -21.01 -16.34 -4.34
CA ILE A 106 -21.93 -17.23 -5.05
C ILE A 106 -21.23 -17.93 -6.21
N SER A 107 -20.58 -17.18 -7.11
CA SER A 107 -19.93 -17.72 -8.31
C SER A 107 -18.60 -18.40 -8.02
N ARG A 108 -17.98 -18.09 -6.86
CA ARG A 108 -16.64 -18.52 -6.47
C ARG A 108 -15.53 -18.02 -7.45
N GLU A 109 -15.88 -17.11 -8.35
CA GLU A 109 -14.88 -16.43 -9.16
C GLU A 109 -13.99 -15.55 -8.28
N ALA A 110 -12.68 -15.67 -8.47
CA ALA A 110 -11.68 -15.01 -7.65
C ALA A 110 -10.75 -14.12 -8.45
N ALA A 111 -10.26 -13.08 -7.80
CA ALA A 111 -9.23 -12.18 -8.24
C ALA A 111 -8.10 -12.12 -7.22
N LEU A 112 -6.87 -12.17 -7.71
CA LEU A 112 -5.66 -11.99 -6.93
C LEU A 112 -5.08 -10.60 -7.22
N PHE A 113 -4.61 -9.90 -6.20
CA PHE A 113 -3.94 -8.61 -6.30
C PHE A 113 -2.51 -8.76 -5.78
N ASP A 114 -1.54 -8.61 -6.67
CA ASP A 114 -0.14 -8.94 -6.53
C ASP A 114 0.09 -10.42 -6.17
N THR A 115 1.33 -10.88 -6.21
CA THR A 115 1.67 -12.29 -5.99
C THR A 115 2.60 -12.51 -4.81
N GLY A 116 3.21 -11.43 -4.33
CA GLY A 116 4.22 -11.52 -3.30
C GLY A 116 5.49 -12.24 -3.75
N TRP A 117 6.28 -12.62 -2.77
CA TRP A 117 7.51 -13.38 -2.94
C TRP A 117 7.27 -14.87 -3.27
N ASP A 118 6.16 -15.41 -2.75
CA ASP A 118 5.81 -16.81 -2.85
C ASP A 118 4.30 -16.99 -3.06
N ALA A 119 3.92 -17.72 -4.11
CA ALA A 119 2.53 -17.95 -4.46
C ALA A 119 1.90 -19.18 -3.76
N ASP A 120 2.66 -20.03 -3.10
CA ASP A 120 2.15 -21.25 -2.47
C ASP A 120 1.07 -21.01 -1.41
N PRO A 121 1.17 -20.00 -0.53
CA PRO A 121 0.09 -19.68 0.40
C PRO A 121 -1.22 -19.29 -0.30
N LEU A 122 -1.11 -18.60 -1.45
CA LEU A 122 -2.26 -18.22 -2.29
C LEU A 122 -2.92 -19.44 -2.91
N PHE A 123 -2.12 -20.39 -3.42
CA PHE A 123 -2.64 -21.64 -4.00
C PHE A 123 -3.40 -22.47 -2.98
N ARG A 124 -2.92 -22.54 -1.74
CA ARG A 124 -3.63 -23.21 -0.64
C ARG A 124 -4.99 -22.58 -0.38
N LEU A 125 -5.05 -21.26 -0.22
CA LEU A 125 -6.30 -20.54 0.01
C LEU A 125 -7.30 -20.71 -1.14
N ILE A 126 -6.86 -20.67 -2.38
CA ILE A 126 -7.69 -20.90 -3.56
C ILE A 126 -8.30 -22.30 -3.52
N GLN A 127 -7.50 -23.31 -3.20
CA GLN A 127 -7.94 -24.68 -3.10
C GLN A 127 -8.88 -24.92 -1.92
N GLU A 128 -8.53 -24.43 -0.73
CA GLU A 128 -9.32 -24.59 0.50
C GLU A 128 -10.72 -23.97 0.40
N ASN A 129 -10.85 -22.91 -0.40
CA ASN A 129 -12.11 -22.21 -0.60
C ASN A 129 -12.81 -22.58 -1.93
N ASP A 130 -12.31 -23.57 -2.66
CA ASP A 130 -12.86 -24.02 -3.97
C ASP A 130 -13.07 -22.84 -4.95
N LEU A 131 -12.04 -21.98 -5.10
CA LEU A 131 -12.13 -20.76 -5.88
C LEU A 131 -11.69 -20.95 -7.33
N GLN A 132 -12.35 -20.23 -8.23
CA GLN A 132 -12.01 -20.17 -9.64
C GLN A 132 -11.23 -18.88 -9.93
N LEU A 133 -9.91 -18.93 -9.85
CA LEU A 133 -9.07 -17.75 -10.12
C LEU A 133 -9.21 -17.33 -11.58
N ARG A 134 -9.79 -16.14 -11.83
CA ARG A 134 -10.05 -15.56 -13.13
C ARG A 134 -9.10 -14.43 -13.49
N HIS A 135 -8.71 -13.63 -12.48
CA HIS A 135 -7.98 -12.39 -12.68
C HIS A 135 -6.78 -12.30 -11.74
N LEU A 136 -5.66 -11.78 -12.27
CA LEU A 136 -4.53 -11.29 -11.49
C LEU A 136 -4.37 -9.80 -11.81
N PHE A 137 -4.48 -8.96 -10.82
CA PHE A 137 -4.26 -7.53 -10.89
C PHE A 137 -2.90 -7.19 -10.28
N ILE A 138 -2.07 -6.47 -11.01
CA ILE A 138 -0.75 -6.01 -10.55
C ILE A 138 -0.87 -4.54 -10.18
N THR A 139 -0.56 -4.20 -8.93
CA THR A 139 -0.58 -2.81 -8.47
C THR A 139 0.57 -2.03 -9.09
N HIS A 140 1.76 -2.61 -9.15
CA HIS A 140 2.94 -2.08 -9.83
C HIS A 140 3.99 -3.20 -10.02
N SER A 141 5.00 -2.96 -10.85
CA SER A 141 5.93 -4.00 -11.32
C SER A 141 7.20 -4.16 -10.46
N HIS A 142 7.23 -3.73 -9.20
CA HIS A 142 8.34 -4.06 -8.31
C HIS A 142 8.39 -5.56 -8.00
N HIS A 143 9.60 -6.07 -7.84
CA HIS A 143 9.86 -7.50 -7.79
C HIS A 143 9.10 -8.24 -6.69
N ASP A 144 9.01 -7.65 -5.52
CA ASP A 144 8.29 -8.21 -4.36
C ASP A 144 6.77 -8.35 -4.58
N HIS A 145 6.19 -7.58 -5.51
CA HIS A 145 4.79 -7.69 -5.90
C HIS A 145 4.53 -8.72 -6.99
N ILE A 146 5.54 -9.00 -7.84
CA ILE A 146 5.37 -9.83 -9.04
C ILE A 146 6.21 -11.11 -9.07
N ALA A 147 6.97 -11.41 -8.02
CA ALA A 147 7.89 -12.57 -8.01
C ALA A 147 7.16 -13.89 -8.26
N GLY A 148 5.92 -14.06 -7.78
CA GLY A 148 5.12 -15.26 -7.98
C GLY A 148 4.34 -15.33 -9.29
N VAL A 149 4.39 -14.32 -10.17
CA VAL A 149 3.57 -14.25 -11.40
C VAL A 149 3.79 -15.48 -12.31
N ALA A 150 5.02 -15.93 -12.46
CA ALA A 150 5.33 -17.09 -13.30
C ALA A 150 4.65 -18.36 -12.78
N ALA A 151 4.73 -18.64 -11.47
CA ALA A 151 4.09 -19.78 -10.83
C ALA A 151 2.56 -19.72 -10.93
N VAL A 152 1.98 -18.52 -10.74
CA VAL A 152 0.53 -18.31 -10.89
C VAL A 152 0.08 -18.57 -12.32
N LYS A 153 0.81 -18.12 -13.34
CA LYS A 153 0.51 -18.38 -14.75
C LYS A 153 0.62 -19.85 -15.12
N GLU A 154 1.62 -20.53 -14.60
CA GLU A 154 1.80 -21.97 -14.83
C GLU A 154 0.61 -22.77 -14.26
N ARG A 155 0.18 -22.44 -13.04
CA ARG A 155 -0.92 -23.15 -12.38
C ARG A 155 -2.30 -22.78 -12.95
N PHE A 156 -2.47 -21.55 -13.43
CA PHE A 156 -3.74 -21.03 -13.97
C PHE A 156 -3.54 -20.46 -15.38
N PRO A 157 -3.33 -21.27 -16.41
CA PRO A 157 -2.95 -20.81 -17.76
C PRO A 157 -4.03 -19.98 -18.48
N LYS A 158 -5.29 -20.02 -17.99
CA LYS A 158 -6.42 -19.23 -18.53
C LYS A 158 -6.65 -17.91 -17.79
N LEU A 159 -5.81 -17.62 -16.79
CA LEU A 159 -5.86 -16.41 -16.00
C LEU A 159 -5.68 -15.16 -16.86
N ARG A 160 -6.50 -14.13 -16.61
CA ARG A 160 -6.30 -12.80 -17.19
C ARG A 160 -5.46 -11.96 -16.26
N ILE A 161 -4.34 -11.42 -16.76
CA ILE A 161 -3.48 -10.51 -16.02
C ILE A 161 -3.84 -9.08 -16.40
N HIS A 162 -3.81 -8.18 -15.41
CA HIS A 162 -4.08 -6.76 -15.57
C HIS A 162 -2.93 -5.95 -14.96
N SER A 163 -2.30 -5.10 -15.75
CA SER A 163 -1.13 -4.30 -15.35
C SER A 163 -1.20 -2.90 -15.95
N GLY A 164 -0.68 -1.91 -15.21
CA GLY A 164 -0.43 -0.56 -15.70
C GLY A 164 0.87 -0.42 -16.49
N SER A 165 1.73 -1.44 -16.48
CA SER A 165 3.03 -1.38 -17.10
C SER A 165 2.95 -1.28 -18.62
N ARG A 166 3.63 -0.27 -19.18
CA ARG A 166 3.77 -0.11 -20.65
C ARG A 166 4.59 -1.25 -21.27
N GLY A 167 5.44 -1.90 -20.47
CA GLY A 167 6.22 -3.07 -20.88
C GLY A 167 5.44 -4.39 -20.89
N ALA A 168 4.25 -4.41 -20.25
CA ALA A 168 3.41 -5.61 -20.26
C ALA A 168 2.85 -5.90 -21.67
N PRO A 169 2.57 -7.18 -22.00
CA PRO A 169 1.84 -7.55 -23.21
C PRO A 169 0.55 -6.75 -23.38
N ALA A 170 0.19 -6.41 -24.61
CA ALA A 170 -0.94 -5.51 -24.88
C ALA A 170 -2.29 -6.01 -24.33
N ASP A 171 -2.47 -7.33 -24.29
CA ASP A 171 -3.65 -8.01 -23.76
C ASP A 171 -3.69 -8.02 -22.20
N GLN A 172 -2.61 -7.62 -21.54
CA GLN A 172 -2.50 -7.50 -20.10
C GLN A 172 -2.56 -6.03 -19.62
N ARG A 173 -2.55 -5.06 -20.52
CA ARG A 173 -2.63 -3.65 -20.15
C ARG A 173 -4.06 -3.27 -19.83
N ILE A 174 -4.29 -2.77 -18.64
CA ILE A 174 -5.61 -2.27 -18.24
C ILE A 174 -5.71 -0.77 -18.55
N LEU A 175 -6.86 -0.36 -19.07
CA LEU A 175 -7.15 1.06 -19.26
C LEU A 175 -7.56 1.71 -17.94
N ALA A 176 -7.23 2.97 -17.78
CA ALA A 176 -7.67 3.76 -16.62
C ALA A 176 -9.21 3.75 -16.52
N ASN A 177 -9.71 3.61 -15.31
CA ASN A 177 -11.12 3.51 -14.99
C ASN A 177 -11.86 2.35 -15.70
N ALA A 178 -11.12 1.28 -16.06
CA ALA A 178 -11.75 0.07 -16.57
C ALA A 178 -12.70 -0.53 -15.52
N PHE A 179 -13.81 -1.08 -16.03
CA PHE A 179 -14.78 -1.79 -15.19
C PHE A 179 -14.66 -3.29 -15.44
N ILE A 180 -14.49 -4.05 -14.35
CA ILE A 180 -14.42 -5.51 -14.37
C ILE A 180 -15.43 -6.03 -13.34
N HIS A 181 -16.21 -7.02 -13.72
CA HIS A 181 -17.09 -7.75 -12.80
C HIS A 181 -16.39 -9.02 -12.32
N LEU A 182 -16.51 -9.31 -11.03
CA LEU A 182 -16.13 -10.55 -10.40
C LEU A 182 -17.39 -11.08 -9.70
N GLY A 183 -18.21 -11.86 -10.43
CA GLY A 183 -19.56 -12.16 -9.99
C GLY A 183 -20.37 -10.89 -9.76
N SER A 184 -20.86 -10.67 -8.55
CA SER A 184 -21.59 -9.47 -8.14
C SER A 184 -20.69 -8.27 -7.82
N LEU A 185 -19.41 -8.49 -7.51
CA LEU A 185 -18.48 -7.43 -7.15
C LEU A 185 -18.11 -6.59 -8.37
N ARG A 186 -17.89 -5.30 -8.13
CA ARG A 186 -17.44 -4.33 -9.12
C ARG A 186 -16.04 -3.86 -8.83
N LEU A 187 -15.15 -4.10 -9.77
CA LEU A 187 -13.76 -3.64 -9.71
C LEU A 187 -13.56 -2.49 -10.70
N THR A 188 -12.90 -1.45 -10.24
CA THR A 188 -12.37 -0.39 -11.12
C THR A 188 -10.94 -0.05 -10.69
N ASN A 189 -10.21 0.64 -11.56
CA ASN A 189 -8.84 1.07 -11.24
C ASN A 189 -8.68 2.57 -11.40
N ARG A 190 -7.74 3.13 -10.66
CA ARG A 190 -7.27 4.50 -10.78
C ARG A 190 -5.76 4.51 -10.92
N GLU A 191 -5.24 5.40 -11.76
CA GLU A 191 -3.80 5.57 -11.90
C GLU A 191 -3.23 6.33 -10.70
N THR A 192 -2.27 5.70 -10.02
CA THR A 192 -1.56 6.25 -8.86
C THR A 192 -0.04 6.22 -9.06
N PRO A 193 0.47 6.79 -10.18
CA PRO A 193 1.90 6.88 -10.39
C PRO A 193 2.57 7.82 -9.39
N GLY A 194 3.89 7.65 -9.23
CA GLY A 194 4.73 8.46 -8.34
C GLY A 194 5.73 7.58 -7.60
N HIS A 195 5.27 6.55 -6.89
CA HIS A 195 6.13 5.49 -6.38
C HIS A 195 6.70 4.65 -7.54
N SER A 196 5.84 4.23 -8.45
CA SER A 196 6.19 3.57 -9.71
C SER A 196 5.45 4.26 -10.87
N GLU A 197 5.98 4.17 -12.10
CA GLU A 197 5.34 4.71 -13.30
C GLU A 197 4.00 4.02 -13.60
N ASP A 198 3.93 2.72 -13.32
CA ASP A 198 2.78 1.85 -13.60
C ASP A 198 1.85 1.66 -12.41
N GLY A 199 1.97 2.50 -11.38
CA GLY A 199 1.20 2.43 -10.15
C GLY A 199 -0.30 2.50 -10.37
N LEU A 200 -1.04 1.50 -9.88
CA LEU A 200 -2.49 1.40 -9.92
C LEU A 200 -3.07 1.14 -8.54
N THR A 201 -4.20 1.79 -8.27
CA THR A 201 -5.08 1.47 -7.15
C THR A 201 -6.33 0.80 -7.68
N TYR A 202 -6.68 -0.36 -7.13
CA TYR A 202 -7.91 -1.08 -7.48
C TYR A 202 -8.97 -0.86 -6.42
N ILE A 203 -10.17 -0.48 -6.84
CA ILE A 203 -11.30 -0.19 -5.96
C ILE A 203 -12.35 -1.25 -6.18
N ILE A 204 -12.76 -1.90 -5.10
CA ILE A 204 -13.74 -2.98 -5.11
C ILE A 204 -14.95 -2.52 -4.32
N GLY A 205 -16.10 -2.59 -4.94
CA GLY A 205 -17.36 -2.23 -4.32
C GLY A 205 -18.46 -3.23 -4.65
N ASN A 206 -19.67 -2.90 -4.22
CA ASN A 206 -20.83 -3.75 -4.32
C ASN A 206 -20.72 -5.04 -3.48
N TRP A 207 -20.07 -4.89 -2.30
CA TRP A 207 -19.98 -5.95 -1.31
C TRP A 207 -21.37 -6.27 -0.73
N PRO A 208 -21.61 -7.50 -0.26
CA PRO A 208 -22.83 -7.85 0.47
C PRO A 208 -23.06 -6.92 1.68
N GLU A 209 -24.34 -6.74 2.06
CA GLU A 209 -24.74 -5.99 3.26
C GLU A 209 -24.27 -4.53 3.28
N ASP A 210 -24.09 -3.89 2.10
CA ASP A 210 -23.61 -2.51 1.94
C ASP A 210 -22.25 -2.26 2.64
N THR A 211 -21.44 -3.31 2.77
CA THR A 211 -20.10 -3.21 3.35
C THR A 211 -19.24 -2.19 2.59
N PRO A 212 -18.42 -1.36 3.27
CA PRO A 212 -17.63 -0.32 2.65
C PRO A 212 -16.71 -0.79 1.52
N TYR A 213 -16.34 0.13 0.63
CA TYR A 213 -15.38 -0.14 -0.43
C TYR A 213 -14.04 -0.62 0.12
N VAL A 214 -13.34 -1.40 -0.68
CA VAL A 214 -11.95 -1.80 -0.47
C VAL A 214 -11.11 -1.17 -1.56
N ALA A 215 -10.01 -0.52 -1.20
CA ALA A 215 -9.02 0.02 -2.11
C ALA A 215 -7.68 -0.69 -1.90
N ILE A 216 -7.24 -1.45 -2.88
CA ILE A 216 -5.92 -2.10 -2.88
C ILE A 216 -4.96 -1.14 -3.56
N VAL A 217 -4.07 -0.55 -2.78
CA VAL A 217 -3.31 0.64 -3.17
C VAL A 217 -1.84 0.35 -3.52
N GLY A 218 -1.38 -0.90 -3.34
CA GLY A 218 0.05 -1.23 -3.47
C GLY A 218 0.90 -0.30 -2.61
N ASP A 219 1.97 0.21 -3.18
CA ASP A 219 2.90 1.10 -2.50
C ASP A 219 2.62 2.60 -2.70
N ALA A 220 1.43 2.95 -3.18
CA ALA A 220 1.05 4.35 -3.23
C ALA A 220 0.83 4.95 -1.84
N LEU A 221 0.31 4.19 -0.88
CA LEU A 221 0.00 4.63 0.47
C LEU A 221 0.21 3.48 1.47
N PHE A 222 0.76 3.78 2.64
CA PHE A 222 0.86 2.88 3.79
C PHE A 222 0.15 3.49 4.99
N ALA A 223 -0.18 2.69 5.98
CA ALA A 223 -0.70 3.21 7.24
C ALA A 223 0.30 4.18 7.88
N GLY A 224 -0.11 5.45 8.02
CA GLY A 224 0.71 6.53 8.55
C GLY A 224 1.90 6.96 7.67
N SER A 225 1.99 6.50 6.42
CA SER A 225 3.10 6.83 5.53
C SER A 225 2.69 6.77 4.05
N ILE A 226 3.66 6.97 3.16
CA ILE A 226 3.50 6.94 1.70
C ILE A 226 4.71 6.22 1.08
N GLY A 227 4.53 5.55 -0.06
CA GLY A 227 5.65 5.01 -0.83
C GLY A 227 6.63 6.11 -1.27
N ARG A 228 7.90 5.76 -1.48
CA ARG A 228 8.89 6.71 -1.99
C ARG A 228 8.47 7.20 -3.38
N GLY A 229 8.66 8.49 -3.64
CA GLY A 229 8.40 9.08 -4.95
C GLY A 229 9.53 8.80 -5.95
N ASN A 230 9.78 7.53 -6.26
CA ASN A 230 10.90 7.14 -7.13
C ASN A 230 10.77 7.73 -8.54
N LEU A 231 9.55 7.93 -9.03
CA LEU A 231 9.28 8.64 -10.27
C LEU A 231 9.18 10.15 -10.02
N SER A 232 8.33 10.56 -9.07
CA SER A 232 8.12 11.95 -8.69
C SER A 232 7.43 12.03 -7.34
N TRP A 233 8.05 12.76 -6.41
CA TRP A 233 7.52 12.96 -5.06
C TRP A 233 6.20 13.74 -5.04
N ASP A 234 6.14 14.85 -5.78
CA ASP A 234 4.95 15.69 -5.83
C ASP A 234 3.80 14.97 -6.52
N LEU A 235 4.08 14.21 -7.59
CA LEU A 235 3.07 13.40 -8.28
C LEU A 235 2.52 12.31 -7.36
N ALA A 236 3.38 11.61 -6.60
CA ALA A 236 2.94 10.59 -5.64
C ALA A 236 1.96 11.17 -4.62
N ARG A 237 2.31 12.30 -3.98
CA ARG A 237 1.45 12.98 -2.99
C ARG A 237 0.15 13.48 -3.61
N GLN A 238 0.23 14.08 -4.81
CA GLN A 238 -0.95 14.55 -5.54
C GLN A 238 -1.89 13.39 -5.86
N LYS A 239 -1.36 12.30 -6.42
CA LYS A 239 -2.19 11.14 -6.81
C LYS A 239 -2.83 10.44 -5.62
N VAL A 240 -2.15 10.31 -4.50
CA VAL A 240 -2.76 9.79 -3.27
C VAL A 240 -3.94 10.67 -2.84
N ARG A 241 -3.78 12.01 -2.79
CA ARG A 241 -4.89 12.93 -2.43
C ARG A 241 -6.08 12.80 -3.38
N GLU A 242 -5.82 12.82 -4.70
CA GLU A 242 -6.86 12.84 -5.72
C GLU A 242 -7.55 11.49 -5.89
N GLN A 243 -6.81 10.40 -5.83
CA GLN A 243 -7.29 9.09 -6.26
C GLN A 243 -7.64 8.15 -5.10
N ILE A 244 -6.99 8.31 -3.94
CA ILE A 244 -7.20 7.43 -2.78
C ILE A 244 -7.95 8.17 -1.68
N LEU A 245 -7.43 9.31 -1.21
CA LEU A 245 -8.05 10.04 -0.11
C LEU A 245 -9.36 10.76 -0.49
N SER A 246 -9.72 10.80 -1.77
CA SER A 246 -11.03 11.25 -2.27
C SER A 246 -12.14 10.20 -2.15
N LEU A 247 -11.81 8.97 -1.80
CA LEU A 247 -12.79 7.89 -1.57
C LEU A 247 -13.59 8.14 -0.29
N PRO A 248 -14.74 7.46 -0.10
CA PRO A 248 -15.50 7.52 1.14
C PRO A 248 -14.62 7.24 2.37
N SER A 249 -14.92 7.91 3.49
CA SER A 249 -14.08 7.89 4.70
C SER A 249 -13.91 6.51 5.31
N ASP A 250 -14.88 5.65 5.16
CA ASP A 250 -14.93 4.27 5.66
C ASP A 250 -14.29 3.24 4.72
N THR A 251 -13.82 3.67 3.52
CA THR A 251 -13.13 2.78 2.58
C THR A 251 -11.93 2.13 3.26
N LEU A 252 -11.88 0.79 3.23
CA LEU A 252 -10.73 0.02 3.70
C LEU A 252 -9.56 0.19 2.74
N ILE A 253 -8.43 0.63 3.25
CA ILE A 253 -7.17 0.76 2.51
C ILE A 253 -6.32 -0.48 2.75
N CYS A 254 -5.94 -1.14 1.67
CA CYS A 254 -5.15 -2.36 1.63
C CYS A 254 -3.78 -2.08 0.98
N PRO A 255 -2.73 -1.76 1.76
CA PRO A 255 -1.40 -1.42 1.26
C PRO A 255 -0.55 -2.64 0.91
N GLY A 256 0.46 -2.44 0.05
CA GLY A 256 1.46 -3.47 -0.25
C GLY A 256 2.30 -3.87 0.96
N HIS A 257 2.49 -2.97 1.92
CA HIS A 257 3.26 -3.22 3.14
C HIS A 257 2.56 -2.65 4.37
N GLY A 258 2.80 -3.29 5.54
CA GLY A 258 2.22 -2.87 6.81
C GLY A 258 0.74 -3.23 6.97
N PRO A 259 0.07 -2.65 7.97
CA PRO A 259 -1.31 -2.95 8.30
C PRO A 259 -2.31 -2.27 7.34
N VAL A 260 -3.52 -2.85 7.25
CA VAL A 260 -4.67 -2.17 6.65
C VAL A 260 -5.08 -0.96 7.48
N THR A 261 -5.69 0.03 6.83
CA THR A 261 -6.16 1.27 7.44
C THR A 261 -7.44 1.74 6.76
N THR A 262 -7.88 2.96 6.98
CA THR A 262 -9.02 3.57 6.28
C THR A 262 -8.67 4.95 5.75
N VAL A 263 -9.47 5.44 4.80
CA VAL A 263 -9.35 6.82 4.30
C VAL A 263 -9.45 7.84 5.45
N ALA A 264 -10.35 7.61 6.41
CA ALA A 264 -10.50 8.49 7.57
C ALA A 264 -9.21 8.54 8.42
N GLU A 265 -8.65 7.37 8.77
CA GLU A 265 -7.43 7.28 9.58
C GLU A 265 -6.24 7.94 8.88
N GLU A 266 -6.09 7.73 7.56
CA GLU A 266 -5.00 8.35 6.82
C GLU A 266 -5.14 9.88 6.71
N LYS A 267 -6.34 10.40 6.57
CA LYS A 267 -6.58 11.84 6.64
C LYS A 267 -6.26 12.43 8.01
N GLU A 268 -6.53 11.69 9.07
CA GLU A 268 -6.35 12.16 10.44
C GLU A 268 -4.91 12.00 10.93
N HIS A 269 -4.22 10.92 10.56
CA HIS A 269 -2.96 10.51 11.19
C HIS A 269 -1.75 10.41 10.27
N ASN A 270 -1.92 10.41 8.94
CA ASN A 270 -0.79 10.32 8.04
C ASN A 270 -0.03 11.66 7.95
N PRO A 271 1.27 11.73 8.31
CA PRO A 271 2.03 12.98 8.35
C PRO A 271 2.18 13.68 6.99
N PHE A 272 2.00 12.97 5.89
CA PHE A 272 2.14 13.51 4.53
C PHE A 272 0.88 14.23 4.01
N PHE A 273 -0.26 14.14 4.75
CA PHE A 273 -1.58 14.65 4.33
C PHE A 273 -2.34 15.40 5.46
#